data_4f5864535048630e62da5a1f90a6a25a
#
_entry.id   4f5864535048630e62da5a1f90a6a25a
#
_cell.length_a   1.000
_cell.length_b   1.000
_cell.length_c   1.000
_cell.angle_alpha   90.00
_cell.angle_beta   90.00
_cell.angle_gamma   90.00
#
_symmetry.space_group_name_H-M   'P 1'
#
loop_
_entity.id
_entity.type
_entity.pdbx_description
1 polymer ?
#
loop_
_entity_poly.entity_id
_entity_poly.type
_entity_poly.pdbx_seq_one_letter_code
_entity_poly.pdbx_strand_id
1 'polypeptide(L)'
;MNDFLMKTYNRKSASFVKGEGIYLWDDKGKKYIDALCGLAVTGLGHAHPIISNAIKEQSKTLIHTSNAFHIKTQEELAEKICLLSEMDKAFFCNSGAEAVETSIKIAK
;
A
#
# COMPACT_ATOMS: atom_id res chain seq x y z
N MET A 1 -6.83 -4.61 -27.51
CA MET A 1 -6.47 -5.12 -26.17
C MET A 1 -7.64 -6.01 -25.74
N ASN A 2 -7.39 -7.28 -25.45
CA ASN A 2 -8.45 -8.18 -24.96
C ASN A 2 -8.87 -7.67 -23.57
N ASP A 3 -10.14 -7.33 -23.42
CA ASP A 3 -10.68 -6.76 -22.18
C ASP A 3 -11.15 -7.89 -21.26
N PHE A 4 -10.19 -8.47 -20.51
CA PHE A 4 -10.47 -9.50 -19.50
C PHE A 4 -10.84 -8.91 -18.13
N LEU A 5 -10.83 -7.58 -18.00
CA LEU A 5 -11.19 -6.91 -16.76
C LEU A 5 -12.65 -6.50 -16.75
N MET A 6 -13.33 -6.72 -15.65
CA MET A 6 -14.69 -6.21 -15.45
C MET A 6 -14.70 -4.67 -15.59
N LYS A 7 -15.74 -4.14 -16.24
CA LYS A 7 -15.92 -2.70 -16.46
C LYS A 7 -16.49 -1.99 -15.24
N THR A 8 -15.83 -2.13 -14.11
CA THR A 8 -16.21 -1.50 -12.84
C THR A 8 -15.77 -0.04 -12.72
N TYR A 9 -14.81 0.41 -13.55
CA TYR A 9 -14.27 1.76 -13.55
C TYR A 9 -14.22 2.33 -14.97
N ASN A 10 -14.43 3.64 -15.10
CA ASN A 10 -14.19 4.36 -16.36
C ASN A 10 -12.69 4.73 -16.44
N ARG A 11 -11.87 3.79 -16.92
CA ARG A 11 -10.42 3.95 -17.00
C ARG A 11 -10.03 4.99 -18.06
N LYS A 12 -9.06 5.83 -17.73
CA LYS A 12 -8.45 6.75 -18.70
C LYS A 12 -7.55 5.99 -19.67
N SER A 13 -7.25 6.59 -20.83
CA SER A 13 -6.47 5.96 -21.89
C SER A 13 -4.97 5.83 -21.62
N ALA A 14 -4.44 6.53 -20.61
CA ALA A 14 -3.03 6.43 -20.25
C ALA A 14 -2.71 5.10 -19.58
N SER A 15 -1.61 4.45 -19.99
CA SER A 15 -1.07 3.24 -19.41
C SER A 15 0.32 3.53 -18.87
N PHE A 16 0.47 3.60 -17.55
CA PHE A 16 1.75 3.93 -16.93
C PHE A 16 2.61 2.67 -16.76
N VAL A 17 3.90 2.79 -17.11
CA VAL A 17 4.89 1.71 -17.10
C VAL A 17 6.10 1.99 -16.20
N LYS A 18 6.30 3.25 -15.79
CA LYS A 18 7.39 3.67 -14.91
C LYS A 18 6.91 4.77 -13.96
N GLY A 19 7.41 4.73 -12.72
CA GLY A 19 7.26 5.81 -11.74
C GLY A 19 8.58 6.10 -11.03
N GLU A 20 8.87 7.38 -10.75
CA GLU A 20 10.04 7.83 -10.00
C GLU A 20 9.75 9.15 -9.29
N GLY A 21 9.82 9.16 -7.97
CA GLY A 21 9.40 10.29 -7.16
C GLY A 21 7.95 10.70 -7.45
N ILE A 22 7.75 11.94 -7.85
CA ILE A 22 6.41 12.47 -8.21
C ILE A 22 6.05 12.27 -9.68
N TYR A 23 6.87 11.57 -10.46
CA TYR A 23 6.67 11.46 -11.91
C TYR A 23 6.24 10.06 -12.32
N LEU A 24 5.39 10.02 -13.35
CA LEU A 24 4.98 8.81 -14.07
C LEU A 24 5.33 8.93 -15.56
N TRP A 25 5.57 7.80 -16.19
CA TRP A 25 5.74 7.69 -17.65
C TRP A 25 4.78 6.67 -18.20
N ASP A 26 4.10 7.02 -19.28
CA ASP A 26 3.24 6.09 -20.00
C ASP A 26 4.04 5.17 -20.95
N ASP A 27 3.34 4.23 -21.57
CA ASP A 27 3.89 3.28 -22.56
C ASP A 27 4.41 3.93 -23.84
N LYS A 28 4.13 5.22 -24.04
CA LYS A 28 4.64 6.05 -25.15
C LYS A 28 5.82 6.94 -24.72
N GLY A 29 6.27 6.83 -23.48
CA GLY A 29 7.36 7.61 -22.91
C GLY A 29 7.01 9.04 -22.50
N LYS A 30 5.73 9.41 -22.55
CA LYS A 30 5.28 10.74 -22.08
C LYS A 30 5.32 10.79 -20.56
N LYS A 31 5.90 11.88 -20.06
CA LYS A 31 6.05 12.16 -18.61
C LYS A 31 4.85 12.94 -18.07
N TYR A 32 4.41 12.57 -16.86
CA TYR A 32 3.34 13.20 -16.12
C TYR A 32 3.76 13.48 -14.69
N ILE A 33 3.14 14.46 -14.04
CA ILE A 33 3.19 14.63 -12.59
C ILE A 33 2.04 13.82 -11.99
N ASP A 34 2.34 12.97 -11.01
CA ASP A 34 1.34 12.21 -10.28
C ASP A 34 0.82 13.03 -9.09
N ALA A 35 -0.32 13.67 -9.27
CA ALA A 35 -1.04 14.37 -8.20
C ALA A 35 -2.13 13.50 -7.53
N LEU A 36 -2.25 12.22 -7.95
CA LEU A 36 -3.25 11.28 -7.40
C LEU A 36 -2.65 10.34 -6.35
N CYS A 37 -1.35 10.01 -6.50
CA CYS A 37 -0.59 9.13 -5.60
C CYS A 37 -1.27 7.76 -5.34
N GLY A 38 -2.02 7.24 -6.33
CA GLY A 38 -2.78 5.99 -6.17
C GLY A 38 -3.83 6.05 -5.04
N LEU A 39 -4.44 7.22 -4.79
CA LEU A 39 -5.30 7.52 -3.64
C LEU A 39 -4.56 7.34 -2.31
N ALA A 40 -3.50 8.12 -2.13
CA ALA A 40 -2.62 8.15 -0.95
C ALA A 40 -1.79 6.87 -0.70
N VAL A 41 -1.59 6.04 -1.72
CA VAL A 41 -0.76 4.83 -1.62
C VAL A 41 0.73 5.14 -1.74
N THR A 42 1.11 6.01 -2.68
CA THR A 42 2.52 6.37 -2.95
C THR A 42 2.90 7.73 -2.36
N GLY A 43 2.53 7.99 -1.09
CA GLY A 43 2.76 9.27 -0.42
C GLY A 43 4.24 9.69 -0.32
N LEU A 44 5.18 8.75 -0.39
CA LEU A 44 6.63 9.02 -0.44
C LEU A 44 7.18 9.06 -1.87
N GLY A 45 6.31 8.98 -2.86
CA GLY A 45 6.68 8.91 -4.28
C GLY A 45 6.90 7.49 -4.79
N HIS A 46 6.96 7.38 -6.12
CA HIS A 46 7.20 6.12 -6.80
C HIS A 46 8.66 5.67 -6.66
N ALA A 47 8.87 4.36 -6.57
CA ALA A 47 10.18 3.70 -6.51
C ALA A 47 11.10 4.28 -5.42
N HIS A 48 10.55 4.69 -4.26
CA HIS A 48 11.33 5.25 -3.17
C HIS A 48 12.41 4.25 -2.72
N PRO A 49 13.71 4.61 -2.71
CA PRO A 49 14.81 3.65 -2.56
C PRO A 49 14.79 2.91 -1.22
N ILE A 50 14.45 3.59 -0.12
CA ILE A 50 14.35 2.96 1.21
C ILE A 50 13.26 1.91 1.23
N ILE A 51 12.07 2.20 0.68
CA ILE A 51 10.94 1.27 0.64
C ILE A 51 11.27 0.09 -0.26
N SER A 52 11.79 0.36 -1.48
CA SER A 52 12.15 -0.67 -2.44
C SER A 52 13.19 -1.64 -1.87
N ASN A 53 14.20 -1.13 -1.16
CA ASN A 53 15.22 -1.95 -0.51
C ASN A 53 14.63 -2.76 0.66
N ALA A 54 13.81 -2.15 1.51
CA ALA A 54 13.17 -2.84 2.63
C ALA A 54 12.32 -4.03 2.15
N ILE A 55 11.50 -3.82 1.11
CA ILE A 55 10.69 -4.89 0.50
C ILE A 55 11.59 -5.98 -0.09
N LYS A 56 12.63 -5.59 -0.84
CA LYS A 56 13.60 -6.51 -1.46
C LYS A 56 14.28 -7.41 -0.41
N GLU A 57 14.75 -6.84 0.68
CA GLU A 57 15.46 -7.63 1.71
C GLU A 57 14.48 -8.48 2.52
N GLN A 58 13.33 -7.94 2.92
CA GLN A 58 12.33 -8.71 3.65
C GLN A 58 11.76 -9.87 2.83
N SER A 59 11.53 -9.69 1.53
CA SER A 59 11.00 -10.74 0.65
C SER A 59 11.93 -11.94 0.49
N LYS A 60 13.23 -11.76 0.66
CA LYS A 60 14.23 -12.84 0.65
C LYS A 60 14.28 -13.62 1.96
N THR A 61 13.81 -13.01 3.06
CA THR A 61 13.92 -13.58 4.40
C THR A 61 12.63 -14.29 4.79
N LEU A 62 11.52 -13.57 4.78
CA LEU A 62 10.22 -14.09 5.19
C LEU A 62 9.09 -13.21 4.66
N ILE A 63 8.12 -13.81 3.95
CA ILE A 63 6.98 -13.08 3.40
C ILE A 63 5.80 -13.12 4.36
N HIS A 64 5.42 -14.29 4.86
CA HIS A 64 4.23 -14.46 5.72
C HIS A 64 4.26 -15.80 6.48
N THR A 65 3.68 -15.81 7.68
CA THR A 65 3.57 -17.03 8.52
C THR A 65 2.18 -17.30 9.08
N SER A 66 1.16 -16.53 8.74
CA SER A 66 -0.16 -16.51 9.40
C SER A 66 -0.16 -15.85 10.79
N ASN A 67 -1.29 -15.24 11.14
CA ASN A 67 -1.54 -14.64 12.48
C ASN A 67 -1.67 -15.69 13.61
N ALA A 68 -1.54 -16.98 13.30
CA ALA A 68 -1.39 -18.04 14.30
C ALA A 68 -0.02 -18.00 15.02
N PHE A 69 0.93 -17.27 14.46
CA PHE A 69 2.28 -17.09 15.01
C PHE A 69 2.59 -15.61 15.25
N HIS A 70 3.53 -15.36 16.15
CA HIS A 70 4.07 -14.01 16.33
C HIS A 70 4.83 -13.55 15.08
N ILE A 71 4.54 -12.34 14.62
CA ILE A 71 5.19 -11.71 13.47
C ILE A 71 5.93 -10.47 13.99
N LYS A 72 7.23 -10.61 14.20
CA LYS A 72 8.06 -9.57 14.82
C LYS A 72 7.92 -8.20 14.15
N THR A 73 7.99 -8.13 12.83
CA THR A 73 7.84 -6.87 12.07
C THR A 73 6.46 -6.23 12.22
N GLN A 74 5.41 -7.04 12.41
CA GLN A 74 4.06 -6.55 12.69
C GLN A 74 3.97 -5.96 14.10
N GLU A 75 4.57 -6.62 15.10
CA GLU A 75 4.61 -6.14 16.48
C GLU A 75 5.39 -4.83 16.59
N GLU A 76 6.56 -4.73 15.96
CA GLU A 76 7.37 -3.50 15.90
C GLU A 76 6.62 -2.35 15.21
N LEU A 77 5.85 -2.63 14.16
CA LEU A 77 5.01 -1.62 13.51
C LEU A 77 3.84 -1.20 14.41
N ALA A 78 3.18 -2.15 15.08
CA ALA A 78 2.10 -1.87 16.02
C ALA A 78 2.57 -0.94 17.15
N GLU A 79 3.72 -1.24 17.75
CA GLU A 79 4.32 -0.40 18.80
C GLU A 79 4.54 1.04 18.32
N LYS A 80 5.16 1.22 17.15
CA LYS A 80 5.40 2.56 16.58
C LYS A 80 4.10 3.33 16.30
N ILE A 81 3.08 2.65 15.74
CA ILE A 81 1.79 3.29 15.45
C ILE A 81 1.11 3.70 16.76
N CYS A 82 1.07 2.83 17.75
CA CYS A 82 0.45 3.12 19.04
C CYS A 82 1.14 4.30 19.75
N LEU A 83 2.47 4.34 19.77
CA LEU A 83 3.23 5.46 20.36
C LEU A 83 2.97 6.80 19.64
N LEU A 84 2.87 6.79 18.31
CA LEU A 84 2.65 8.00 17.51
C LEU A 84 1.21 8.50 17.56
N SER A 85 0.24 7.61 17.71
CA SER A 85 -1.19 7.93 17.71
C SER A 85 -1.79 8.11 19.10
N GLU A 86 -1.01 7.83 20.16
CA GLU A 86 -1.48 7.81 21.55
C GLU A 86 -2.63 6.80 21.78
N MET A 87 -2.65 5.72 20.98
CA MET A 87 -3.63 4.63 21.06
C MET A 87 -3.00 3.39 21.73
N ASP A 88 -3.82 2.58 22.40
CA ASP A 88 -3.33 1.42 23.14
C ASP A 88 -3.03 0.20 22.26
N LYS A 89 -3.77 0.03 21.17
CA LYS A 89 -3.71 -1.17 20.33
C LYS A 89 -3.86 -0.84 18.84
N ALA A 90 -3.21 -1.65 18.00
CA ALA A 90 -3.35 -1.63 16.55
C ALA A 90 -3.90 -2.96 16.05
N PHE A 91 -4.77 -2.91 15.04
CA PHE A 91 -5.29 -4.07 14.32
C PHE A 91 -4.95 -3.93 12.83
N PHE A 92 -4.35 -4.95 12.25
CA PHE A 92 -3.99 -4.97 10.84
C PHE A 92 -4.98 -5.83 10.04
N CYS A 93 -5.47 -5.28 8.94
CA CYS A 93 -6.39 -5.92 8.01
C CYS A 93 -6.01 -5.62 6.56
N ASN A 94 -6.72 -6.20 5.58
CA ASN A 94 -6.30 -6.14 4.18
C ASN A 94 -6.92 -4.97 3.41
N SER A 95 -7.94 -4.31 3.96
CA SER A 95 -8.66 -3.26 3.23
C SER A 95 -9.30 -2.23 4.16
N GLY A 96 -9.59 -1.04 3.62
CA GLY A 96 -10.34 -0.01 4.33
C GLY A 96 -11.75 -0.46 4.70
N ALA A 97 -12.39 -1.30 3.90
CA ALA A 97 -13.71 -1.87 4.21
C ALA A 97 -13.67 -2.74 5.47
N GLU A 98 -12.66 -3.62 5.60
CA GLU A 98 -12.43 -4.42 6.80
C GLU A 98 -12.12 -3.55 8.03
N ALA A 99 -11.34 -2.47 7.85
CA ALA A 99 -11.04 -1.54 8.93
C ALA A 99 -12.30 -0.83 9.45
N VAL A 100 -13.17 -0.35 8.56
CA VAL A 100 -14.45 0.26 8.92
C VAL A 100 -15.37 -0.75 9.59
N GLU A 101 -15.51 -1.96 9.06
CA GLU A 101 -16.30 -3.04 9.65
C GLU A 101 -15.83 -3.37 11.08
N THR A 102 -14.50 -3.45 11.26
CA THR A 102 -13.89 -3.70 12.57
C THR A 102 -14.18 -2.56 13.54
N SER A 103 -14.05 -1.29 13.12
CA SER A 103 -14.31 -0.14 13.97
C SER A 103 -15.78 -0.09 14.46
N ILE A 104 -16.74 -0.44 13.61
CA ILE A 104 -18.15 -0.53 13.98
C ILE A 104 -18.37 -1.63 15.00
N LYS A 105 -17.70 -2.78 14.87
CA LYS A 105 -17.81 -3.90 15.83
C LYS A 105 -17.19 -3.58 17.19
N ILE A 106 -16.11 -2.81 17.22
CA ILE A 106 -15.48 -2.38 18.47
C ILE A 106 -16.35 -1.34 19.21
N ALA A 107 -17.06 -0.47 18.45
CA ALA A 107 -17.90 0.58 19.01
C ALA A 107 -19.25 0.08 19.59
N LYS A 108 -19.64 -1.17 19.35
CA LYS A 108 -20.86 -1.82 19.90
C LYS A 108 -20.60 -2.45 21.26
#